data_2f4b61b7592c870a9b69cb7dcf23df1d
#
_entry.id   2f4b61b7592c870a9b69cb7dcf23df1d
#
_cell.length_a   1.000
_cell.length_b   1.000
_cell.length_c   1.000
_cell.angle_alpha   90.00
_cell.angle_beta   90.00
_cell.angle_gamma   90.00
#
_symmetry.space_group_name_H-M   'P 1'
#
loop_
_entity.id
_entity.type
_entity.pdbx_description
1 polymer ?
#
loop_
_entity_poly.entity_id
_entity_poly.type
_entity_poly.pdbx_seq_one_letter_code
_entity_poly.pdbx_strand_id
1 'polypeptide(L)'
;MSSMSGIGKRINRRELGKAALASAAALDAAQSAPAQPAARKYASALDGVENKVDMAAFDPVRITKKLHDAAPLRLTFRAQTREAAIEWQQTLRAKIAELLGPLPAQPSPLRPETLEVRDFPGYTREKFVFESRPGLAVLGYLLTPKAATAPHPAVICIPGHGRGVNDIVGIEEDGRDRTVKVGYQYDYAVQVAEHGMAAVAIEPMAFGCRRDAVTAAKGAGASACQPAAGSALLLGQTMIGWRTYDVRRTIDWIATRKELDARRVGCMGISGGGTVTLFAAALEPRIRAAFASCSLNTFRESIMSVSHCIDNYVPGILNWAEMYDVAGLIAPRPFFAESGERDPIFPIAASRDSFARVKRVYEVFGAGDLAGQETFDAPHSFSGKLGLPFLARHLS
;
A
#
# COMPACT_ATOMS: atom_id res chain seq x y z
N MET A 1 -46.60 -48.59 3.73
CA MET A 1 -46.39 -48.78 5.16
C MET A 1 -44.90 -48.69 5.46
N SER A 2 -44.47 -47.71 6.07
CA SER A 2 -43.53 -47.52 7.19
C SER A 2 -42.93 -46.12 7.10
N SER A 3 -43.18 -45.40 8.16
CA SER A 3 -42.86 -44.01 8.44
C SER A 3 -41.37 -43.79 8.65
N MET A 4 -40.85 -42.68 8.13
CA MET A 4 -39.56 -42.11 8.62
C MET A 4 -39.87 -40.78 9.31
N SER A 5 -39.76 -40.79 10.63
CA SER A 5 -39.81 -39.59 11.52
C SER A 5 -38.46 -38.90 11.51
N GLY A 6 -38.40 -37.65 11.02
CA GLY A 6 -37.25 -36.76 11.18
C GLY A 6 -37.24 -36.13 12.57
N ILE A 7 -36.16 -36.35 13.32
CA ILE A 7 -35.91 -35.71 14.64
C ILE A 7 -35.09 -34.43 14.40
N GLY A 8 -35.79 -33.30 14.45
CA GLY A 8 -35.13 -32.00 14.54
C GLY A 8 -34.61 -31.76 15.95
N LYS A 9 -33.28 -31.78 16.14
CA LYS A 9 -32.69 -31.38 17.43
C LYS A 9 -32.84 -29.87 17.62
N ARG A 10 -33.72 -29.47 18.54
CA ARG A 10 -33.77 -28.09 19.05
C ARG A 10 -32.55 -27.86 19.93
N ILE A 11 -31.70 -26.91 19.55
CA ILE A 11 -30.58 -26.46 20.39
C ILE A 11 -31.16 -25.73 21.62
N ASN A 12 -30.79 -26.21 22.79
CA ASN A 12 -31.29 -25.71 24.07
C ASN A 12 -30.60 -24.39 24.44
N ARG A 13 -31.36 -23.42 24.94
CA ARG A 13 -30.87 -22.12 25.42
C ARG A 13 -29.71 -22.19 26.44
N ARG A 14 -29.57 -23.31 27.17
CA ARG A 14 -28.44 -23.54 28.08
C ARG A 14 -27.10 -23.83 27.37
N GLU A 15 -27.11 -24.35 26.17
CA GLU A 15 -25.87 -24.59 25.37
C GLU A 15 -25.39 -23.32 24.69
N LEU A 16 -26.29 -22.42 24.30
CA LEU A 16 -25.94 -21.08 23.84
C LEU A 16 -25.30 -20.23 24.94
N GLY A 17 -25.75 -20.37 26.17
CA GLY A 17 -25.15 -19.71 27.34
C GLY A 17 -23.74 -20.19 27.67
N LYS A 18 -23.45 -21.49 27.45
CA LYS A 18 -22.10 -22.07 27.67
C LYS A 18 -21.11 -21.67 26.58
N ALA A 19 -21.56 -21.54 25.35
CA ALA A 19 -20.71 -21.02 24.24
C ALA A 19 -20.36 -19.54 24.42
N ALA A 20 -21.30 -18.73 24.93
CA ALA A 20 -21.07 -17.31 25.24
C ALA A 20 -20.11 -17.13 26.45
N LEU A 21 -20.20 -18.00 27.46
CA LEU A 21 -19.28 -17.97 28.62
C LEU A 21 -17.88 -18.48 28.26
N ALA A 22 -17.74 -19.43 27.32
CA ALA A 22 -16.44 -19.87 26.85
C ALA A 22 -15.72 -18.80 25.98
N SER A 23 -16.50 -17.99 25.22
CA SER A 23 -15.94 -16.87 24.45
C SER A 23 -15.54 -15.70 25.37
N ALA A 24 -16.23 -15.46 26.48
CA ALA A 24 -15.85 -14.45 27.46
C ALA A 24 -14.60 -14.86 28.27
N ALA A 25 -14.44 -16.15 28.58
CA ALA A 25 -13.27 -16.66 29.30
C ALA A 25 -12.00 -16.67 28.37
N ALA A 26 -12.16 -16.82 27.05
CA ALA A 26 -11.05 -16.70 26.10
C ALA A 26 -10.59 -15.25 25.88
N LEU A 27 -11.49 -14.26 26.05
CA LEU A 27 -11.14 -12.84 26.03
C LEU A 27 -10.43 -12.40 27.32
N ASP A 28 -10.77 -12.99 28.48
CA ASP A 28 -10.10 -12.70 29.76
C ASP A 28 -8.71 -13.36 29.85
N ALA A 29 -8.49 -14.51 29.20
CA ALA A 29 -7.18 -15.15 29.15
C ALA A 29 -6.17 -14.41 28.23
N ALA A 30 -6.63 -13.58 27.30
CA ALA A 30 -5.77 -12.73 26.47
C ALA A 30 -5.29 -11.46 27.20
N GLN A 31 -5.84 -11.15 28.40
CA GLN A 31 -5.47 -9.97 29.19
C GLN A 31 -4.51 -10.26 30.35
N SER A 32 -4.12 -11.51 30.59
CA SER A 32 -3.11 -11.86 31.57
C SER A 32 -1.74 -12.10 30.96
N ALA A 33 -1.27 -11.19 30.10
CA ALA A 33 0.17 -11.06 29.88
C ALA A 33 0.81 -10.72 31.25
N PRO A 34 1.94 -11.36 31.64
CA PRO A 34 2.60 -11.02 32.89
C PRO A 34 2.82 -9.51 32.89
N ALA A 35 2.37 -8.84 33.98
CA ALA A 35 2.57 -7.41 34.13
C ALA A 35 4.04 -7.10 33.84
N GLN A 36 4.30 -6.35 32.78
CA GLN A 36 5.65 -5.87 32.51
C GLN A 36 6.12 -5.18 33.81
N PRO A 37 7.33 -5.49 34.33
CA PRO A 37 7.84 -4.82 35.50
C PRO A 37 7.67 -3.33 35.27
N ALA A 38 7.04 -2.64 36.22
CA ALA A 38 6.75 -1.22 36.13
C ALA A 38 8.01 -0.52 35.59
N ALA A 39 7.91 0.07 34.41
CA ALA A 39 9.04 0.70 33.75
C ALA A 39 9.70 1.61 34.78
N ARG A 40 10.97 1.38 35.09
CA ARG A 40 11.70 2.26 36.00
C ARG A 40 11.54 3.66 35.47
N LYS A 41 10.97 4.56 36.27
CA LYS A 41 10.74 5.95 35.88
C LYS A 41 12.12 6.50 35.44
N TYR A 42 12.26 6.80 34.17
CA TYR A 42 13.46 7.44 33.65
C TYR A 42 13.57 8.82 34.28
N ALA A 43 14.65 9.06 35.03
CA ALA A 43 14.96 10.40 35.55
C ALA A 43 15.55 11.22 34.40
N SER A 44 14.77 12.14 33.86
CA SER A 44 15.23 13.07 32.83
C SER A 44 16.23 14.08 33.44
N ALA A 45 17.18 14.55 32.63
CA ALA A 45 18.05 15.62 33.02
C ALA A 45 17.33 16.95 33.32
N LEU A 46 16.05 17.07 32.95
CA LEU A 46 15.20 18.21 33.17
C LEU A 46 14.28 18.05 34.38
N ASP A 47 14.26 16.90 35.04
CA ASP A 47 13.40 16.66 36.21
C ASP A 47 13.70 17.68 37.32
N GLY A 48 12.66 18.39 37.77
CA GLY A 48 12.75 19.41 38.81
C GLY A 48 13.21 20.80 38.33
N VAL A 49 13.46 20.97 37.05
CA VAL A 49 13.80 22.26 36.44
C VAL A 49 12.93 22.62 35.21
N GLU A 50 11.86 21.88 34.98
CA GLU A 50 10.97 22.04 33.81
C GLU A 50 10.36 23.45 33.70
N ASN A 51 10.17 24.12 34.83
CA ASN A 51 9.66 25.48 34.90
C ASN A 51 10.69 26.57 34.52
N LYS A 52 11.96 26.16 34.34
CA LYS A 52 13.05 27.07 33.96
C LYS A 52 13.34 27.06 32.46
N VAL A 53 12.71 26.16 31.70
CA VAL A 53 12.97 25.97 30.28
C VAL A 53 11.66 25.85 29.49
N ASP A 54 11.67 26.21 28.21
CA ASP A 54 10.59 25.87 27.30
C ASP A 54 10.73 24.40 26.88
N MET A 55 9.98 23.49 27.53
CA MET A 55 9.99 22.07 27.24
C MET A 55 9.72 21.76 25.76
N ALA A 56 8.91 22.58 25.10
CA ALA A 56 8.61 22.40 23.68
C ALA A 56 9.83 22.70 22.76
N ALA A 57 10.85 23.37 23.27
CA ALA A 57 12.10 23.59 22.52
C ALA A 57 12.95 22.31 22.41
N PHE A 58 12.68 21.31 23.22
CA PHE A 58 13.36 20.01 23.19
C PHE A 58 12.63 18.97 22.31
N ASP A 59 11.47 19.30 21.74
CA ASP A 59 10.71 18.40 20.84
C ASP A 59 11.25 18.51 19.40
N PRO A 60 11.96 17.47 18.90
CA PRO A 60 12.50 17.48 17.54
C PRO A 60 11.39 17.42 16.47
N VAL A 61 10.23 16.85 16.76
CA VAL A 61 9.10 16.80 15.81
C VAL A 61 8.51 18.20 15.61
N ARG A 62 8.42 18.98 16.68
CA ARG A 62 7.97 20.37 16.61
C ARG A 62 8.86 21.24 15.70
N ILE A 63 10.18 21.10 15.80
CA ILE A 63 11.10 21.85 14.92
C ILE A 63 10.97 21.40 13.45
N THR A 64 10.83 20.12 13.18
CA THR A 64 10.66 19.65 11.82
C THR A 64 9.36 20.15 11.19
N LYS A 65 8.26 20.24 11.96
CA LYS A 65 7.00 20.87 11.49
C LYS A 65 7.16 22.35 11.18
N LYS A 66 7.89 23.11 12.01
CA LYS A 66 8.21 24.51 11.72
C LYS A 66 9.03 24.65 10.43
N LEU A 67 10.01 23.76 10.22
CA LEU A 67 10.80 23.74 8.99
C LEU A 67 9.94 23.41 7.77
N HIS A 68 8.98 22.48 7.91
CA HIS A 68 8.01 22.20 6.87
C HIS A 68 7.15 23.44 6.55
N ASP A 69 6.60 24.10 7.56
CA ASP A 69 5.73 25.28 7.36
C ASP A 69 6.48 26.43 6.65
N ALA A 70 7.81 26.49 6.80
CA ALA A 70 8.70 27.39 6.09
C ALA A 70 9.23 26.83 4.76
N ALA A 71 8.93 25.57 4.43
CA ALA A 71 9.46 24.92 3.24
C ALA A 71 8.89 25.56 1.97
N PRO A 72 9.72 25.80 0.95
CA PRO A 72 9.32 26.56 -0.22
C PRO A 72 8.41 25.79 -1.17
N LEU A 73 8.31 24.43 -1.08
CA LEU A 73 7.59 23.56 -2.02
C LEU A 73 7.74 24.08 -3.46
N ARG A 74 8.98 24.17 -3.92
CA ARG A 74 9.37 24.89 -5.16
C ARG A 74 8.66 24.40 -6.41
N LEU A 75 8.21 23.16 -6.43
CA LEU A 75 7.51 22.51 -7.53
C LEU A 75 6.08 22.10 -7.16
N THR A 76 5.45 22.73 -6.13
CA THR A 76 4.02 22.53 -5.92
C THR A 76 3.23 23.10 -7.10
N PHE A 77 2.10 22.44 -7.43
CA PHE A 77 1.30 22.76 -8.62
C PHE A 77 0.70 24.16 -8.55
N ARG A 78 0.95 24.97 -9.59
CA ARG A 78 0.43 26.34 -9.74
C ARG A 78 -0.01 26.66 -11.17
N ALA A 79 0.10 25.69 -12.09
CA ALA A 79 -0.23 25.91 -13.49
C ALA A 79 -1.73 26.21 -13.66
N GLN A 80 -2.03 27.11 -14.63
CA GLN A 80 -3.39 27.49 -15.00
C GLN A 80 -3.74 27.02 -16.41
N THR A 81 -2.74 26.59 -17.21
CA THR A 81 -2.93 26.06 -18.55
C THR A 81 -2.38 24.66 -18.67
N ARG A 82 -2.88 23.92 -19.65
CA ARG A 82 -2.44 22.54 -19.94
C ARG A 82 -0.95 22.47 -20.28
N GLU A 83 -0.44 23.43 -21.04
CA GLU A 83 0.96 23.50 -21.46
C GLU A 83 1.87 23.68 -20.24
N ALA A 84 1.56 24.64 -19.38
CA ALA A 84 2.29 24.86 -18.13
C ALA A 84 2.20 23.66 -17.18
N ALA A 85 1.07 22.96 -17.16
CA ALA A 85 0.90 21.75 -16.37
C ALA A 85 1.77 20.58 -16.90
N ILE A 86 1.92 20.46 -18.20
CA ILE A 86 2.83 19.45 -18.84
C ILE A 86 4.29 19.76 -18.49
N GLU A 87 4.71 21.02 -18.58
CA GLU A 87 6.06 21.44 -18.19
C GLU A 87 6.35 21.20 -16.71
N TRP A 88 5.39 21.53 -15.85
CA TRP A 88 5.45 21.24 -14.42
C TRP A 88 5.61 19.75 -14.17
N GLN A 89 4.81 18.89 -14.84
CA GLN A 89 4.91 17.45 -14.69
C GLN A 89 6.28 16.91 -15.12
N GLN A 90 6.85 17.41 -16.22
CA GLN A 90 8.18 16.99 -16.67
C GLN A 90 9.24 17.35 -15.63
N THR A 91 9.22 18.59 -15.14
CA THR A 91 10.16 19.10 -14.15
C THR A 91 10.06 18.34 -12.82
N LEU A 92 8.84 18.15 -12.31
CA LEU A 92 8.65 17.44 -11.04
C LEU A 92 8.98 15.95 -11.17
N ARG A 93 8.63 15.27 -12.28
CA ARG A 93 9.04 13.87 -12.49
C ARG A 93 10.55 13.69 -12.48
N ALA A 94 11.28 14.57 -13.15
CA ALA A 94 12.74 14.53 -13.12
C ALA A 94 13.29 14.70 -11.71
N LYS A 95 12.74 15.65 -10.93
CA LYS A 95 13.13 15.87 -9.54
C LYS A 95 12.80 14.68 -8.63
N ILE A 96 11.60 14.10 -8.74
CA ILE A 96 11.22 12.91 -7.97
C ILE A 96 12.13 11.74 -8.31
N ALA A 97 12.43 11.50 -9.59
CA ALA A 97 13.36 10.44 -10.00
C ALA A 97 14.75 10.63 -9.40
N GLU A 98 15.26 11.86 -9.35
CA GLU A 98 16.53 12.22 -8.69
C GLU A 98 16.48 11.91 -7.20
N LEU A 99 15.41 12.32 -6.49
CA LEU A 99 15.27 12.14 -5.04
C LEU A 99 15.08 10.67 -4.63
N LEU A 100 14.52 9.84 -5.50
CA LEU A 100 14.41 8.41 -5.24
C LEU A 100 15.75 7.68 -5.30
N GLY A 101 16.77 8.32 -5.88
CA GLY A 101 18.12 7.81 -6.04
C GLY A 101 18.30 7.03 -7.34
N PRO A 102 19.55 6.69 -7.70
CA PRO A 102 19.88 6.06 -8.96
C PRO A 102 19.24 4.68 -9.09
N LEU A 103 18.56 4.44 -10.20
CA LEU A 103 18.02 3.15 -10.61
C LEU A 103 18.93 2.54 -11.71
N PRO A 104 18.90 1.20 -11.91
CA PRO A 104 19.65 0.57 -12.98
C PRO A 104 19.34 1.21 -14.35
N ALA A 105 20.35 1.69 -15.04
CA ALA A 105 20.20 2.34 -16.34
C ALA A 105 19.69 1.36 -17.43
N GLN A 106 20.10 0.10 -17.32
CA GLN A 106 19.67 -0.97 -18.23
C GLN A 106 18.97 -2.08 -17.41
N PRO A 107 17.80 -2.55 -17.86
CA PRO A 107 17.12 -3.64 -17.21
C PRO A 107 17.89 -4.96 -17.41
N SER A 108 18.07 -5.71 -16.32
CA SER A 108 18.60 -7.08 -16.37
C SER A 108 17.57 -8.06 -16.97
N PRO A 109 17.99 -9.22 -17.49
CA PRO A 109 17.07 -10.28 -17.87
C PRO A 109 16.18 -10.68 -16.70
N LEU A 110 14.87 -10.85 -16.94
CA LEU A 110 13.89 -11.18 -15.90
C LEU A 110 14.05 -12.59 -15.32
N ARG A 111 14.46 -13.57 -16.12
CA ARG A 111 14.57 -15.00 -15.74
C ARG A 111 13.33 -15.48 -14.99
N PRO A 112 12.13 -15.38 -15.58
CA PRO A 112 10.90 -15.73 -14.90
C PRO A 112 10.79 -17.25 -14.69
N GLU A 113 10.26 -17.64 -13.54
CA GLU A 113 9.98 -19.03 -13.21
C GLU A 113 8.61 -19.13 -12.54
N THR A 114 7.80 -20.11 -12.96
CA THR A 114 6.55 -20.50 -12.30
C THR A 114 6.86 -21.56 -11.26
N LEU A 115 6.54 -21.28 -10.00
CA LEU A 115 6.82 -22.17 -8.87
C LEU A 115 5.65 -23.11 -8.55
N GLU A 116 4.42 -22.64 -8.71
CA GLU A 116 3.21 -23.38 -8.37
C GLU A 116 2.01 -22.82 -9.13
N VAL A 117 1.08 -23.67 -9.53
CA VAL A 117 -0.23 -23.26 -10.05
C VAL A 117 -1.32 -23.99 -9.28
N ARG A 118 -2.30 -23.23 -8.76
CA ARG A 118 -3.47 -23.77 -8.05
C ARG A 118 -4.75 -23.28 -8.70
N ASP A 119 -5.74 -24.17 -8.71
CA ASP A 119 -7.05 -23.89 -9.29
C ASP A 119 -8.08 -23.56 -8.21
N PHE A 120 -8.84 -22.48 -8.42
CA PHE A 120 -9.93 -22.03 -7.57
C PHE A 120 -11.21 -21.87 -8.40
N PRO A 121 -12.41 -21.88 -7.81
CA PRO A 121 -13.65 -21.77 -8.57
C PRO A 121 -13.73 -20.57 -9.52
N GLY A 122 -13.26 -19.39 -9.11
CA GLY A 122 -13.36 -18.14 -9.88
C GLY A 122 -12.08 -17.70 -10.59
N TYR A 123 -10.93 -18.27 -10.25
CA TYR A 123 -9.61 -17.88 -10.80
C TYR A 123 -8.60 -19.02 -10.70
N THR A 124 -7.49 -18.90 -11.42
CA THR A 124 -6.26 -19.68 -11.16
C THR A 124 -5.26 -18.79 -10.42
N ARG A 125 -4.49 -19.36 -9.49
CA ARG A 125 -3.41 -18.67 -8.79
C ARG A 125 -2.07 -19.32 -9.12
N GLU A 126 -1.24 -18.58 -9.85
CA GLU A 126 0.14 -18.96 -10.15
C GLU A 126 1.08 -18.23 -9.18
N LYS A 127 1.97 -18.97 -8.53
CA LYS A 127 3.10 -18.40 -7.80
C LYS A 127 4.30 -18.34 -8.73
N PHE A 128 4.92 -17.16 -8.85
CA PHE A 128 6.04 -16.94 -9.75
C PHE A 128 7.17 -16.16 -9.07
N VAL A 129 8.35 -16.22 -9.66
CA VAL A 129 9.48 -15.36 -9.35
C VAL A 129 10.06 -14.78 -10.63
N PHE A 130 10.67 -13.62 -10.53
CA PHE A 130 11.54 -13.07 -11.57
C PHE A 130 12.65 -12.23 -10.92
N GLU A 131 13.74 -11.98 -11.67
CA GLU A 131 14.83 -11.13 -11.23
C GLU A 131 14.57 -9.68 -11.64
N SER A 132 14.40 -8.77 -10.68
CA SER A 132 14.24 -7.35 -10.96
C SER A 132 15.57 -6.65 -11.21
N ARG A 133 16.62 -7.08 -10.50
CA ARG A 133 18.00 -6.61 -10.60
C ARG A 133 18.93 -7.80 -10.44
N PRO A 134 20.20 -7.74 -10.88
CA PRO A 134 21.12 -8.83 -10.64
C PRO A 134 21.20 -9.25 -9.18
N GLY A 135 20.86 -10.51 -8.90
CA GLY A 135 20.84 -11.08 -7.56
C GLY A 135 19.66 -10.67 -6.67
N LEU A 136 18.63 -10.00 -7.20
CA LEU A 136 17.46 -9.59 -6.43
C LEU A 136 16.17 -10.07 -7.09
N ALA A 137 15.53 -11.07 -6.47
CA ALA A 137 14.29 -11.65 -6.95
C ALA A 137 13.05 -10.91 -6.40
N VAL A 138 11.99 -10.90 -7.19
CA VAL A 138 10.61 -10.57 -6.81
C VAL A 138 9.80 -11.86 -6.85
N LEU A 139 9.14 -12.19 -5.75
CA LEU A 139 8.12 -13.21 -5.70
C LEU A 139 6.76 -12.55 -5.91
N GLY A 140 5.88 -13.21 -6.65
CA GLY A 140 4.51 -12.74 -6.82
C GLY A 140 3.51 -13.87 -7.03
N TYR A 141 2.25 -13.47 -7.07
CA TYR A 141 1.12 -14.32 -7.45
C TYR A 141 0.35 -13.65 -8.59
N LEU A 142 0.09 -14.42 -9.64
CA LEU A 142 -0.85 -14.05 -10.69
C LEU A 142 -2.18 -14.75 -10.43
N LEU A 143 -3.24 -13.98 -10.21
CA LEU A 143 -4.60 -14.48 -10.12
C LEU A 143 -5.31 -14.15 -11.44
N THR A 144 -5.54 -15.18 -12.27
CA THR A 144 -6.17 -15.02 -13.59
C THR A 144 -7.65 -15.38 -13.48
N PRO A 145 -8.59 -14.45 -13.76
CA PRO A 145 -10.02 -14.70 -13.67
C PRO A 145 -10.46 -15.69 -14.74
N LYS A 146 -11.38 -16.62 -14.39
CA LYS A 146 -11.93 -17.61 -15.32
C LYS A 146 -13.12 -17.09 -16.14
N ALA A 147 -13.87 -16.12 -15.59
CA ALA A 147 -15.07 -15.60 -16.21
C ALA A 147 -14.82 -14.59 -17.35
N ALA A 148 -13.61 -14.04 -17.46
CA ALA A 148 -13.23 -13.06 -18.45
C ALA A 148 -12.39 -13.70 -19.57
N THR A 149 -12.41 -13.10 -20.76
CA THR A 149 -11.65 -13.58 -21.93
C THR A 149 -10.25 -12.95 -21.98
N ALA A 150 -9.23 -13.76 -22.20
CA ALA A 150 -7.86 -13.28 -22.43
C ALA A 150 -7.73 -12.52 -23.77
N PRO A 151 -6.77 -11.58 -23.90
CA PRO A 151 -5.84 -11.16 -22.87
C PRO A 151 -6.49 -10.23 -21.82
N HIS A 152 -6.25 -10.51 -20.54
CA HIS A 152 -6.85 -9.78 -19.43
C HIS A 152 -6.14 -8.45 -19.16
N PRO A 153 -6.85 -7.38 -18.77
CA PRO A 153 -6.20 -6.24 -18.13
C PRO A 153 -5.51 -6.71 -16.84
N ALA A 154 -4.32 -6.20 -16.59
CA ALA A 154 -3.50 -6.63 -15.45
C ALA A 154 -3.40 -5.52 -14.40
N VAL A 155 -3.68 -5.83 -13.14
CA VAL A 155 -3.56 -4.89 -12.01
C VAL A 155 -2.42 -5.35 -11.10
N ILE A 156 -1.37 -4.54 -11.01
CA ILE A 156 -0.29 -4.77 -10.03
C ILE A 156 -0.82 -4.42 -8.65
N CYS A 157 -0.79 -5.39 -7.73
CA CYS A 157 -1.32 -5.29 -6.38
C CYS A 157 -0.16 -5.28 -5.37
N ILE A 158 -0.04 -4.21 -4.56
CA ILE A 158 1.08 -4.00 -3.65
C ILE A 158 0.57 -3.92 -2.22
N PRO A 159 0.84 -4.93 -1.35
CA PRO A 159 0.36 -4.92 0.02
C PRO A 159 0.96 -3.80 0.87
N GLY A 160 0.19 -3.36 1.87
CA GLY A 160 0.70 -2.58 2.99
C GLY A 160 1.50 -3.44 3.98
N HIS A 161 1.92 -2.83 5.10
CA HIS A 161 2.64 -3.54 6.15
C HIS A 161 1.82 -4.71 6.72
N GLY A 162 2.47 -5.83 6.93
CA GLY A 162 1.87 -7.08 7.40
C GLY A 162 2.73 -8.28 7.03
N ARG A 163 2.10 -9.39 6.71
CA ARG A 163 2.78 -10.62 6.30
C ARG A 163 3.21 -10.63 4.82
N GLY A 164 3.11 -9.48 4.15
CA GLY A 164 3.47 -9.32 2.75
C GLY A 164 2.33 -9.72 1.80
N VAL A 165 2.70 -10.26 0.64
CA VAL A 165 1.76 -10.59 -0.44
C VAL A 165 0.68 -11.59 -0.03
N ASN A 166 0.95 -12.45 0.96
CA ASN A 166 0.00 -13.44 1.45
C ASN A 166 -1.29 -12.78 2.01
N ASP A 167 -1.18 -11.56 2.57
CA ASP A 167 -2.32 -10.84 3.14
C ASP A 167 -3.34 -10.38 2.09
N ILE A 168 -2.93 -10.31 0.82
CA ILE A 168 -3.81 -9.80 -0.25
C ILE A 168 -4.26 -10.89 -1.23
N VAL A 169 -3.64 -12.08 -1.16
CA VAL A 169 -3.99 -13.23 -2.02
C VAL A 169 -4.73 -14.34 -1.28
N GLY A 170 -5.16 -14.07 -0.05
CA GLY A 170 -5.97 -15.00 0.75
C GLY A 170 -5.19 -16.21 1.27
N ILE A 171 -3.98 -16.01 1.81
CA ILE A 171 -3.17 -17.09 2.42
C ILE A 171 -3.02 -16.82 3.91
N GLU A 172 -3.33 -17.82 4.74
CA GLU A 172 -3.14 -17.76 6.19
C GLU A 172 -1.68 -17.86 6.60
N GLU A 173 -1.38 -17.63 7.88
CA GLU A 173 -0.01 -17.69 8.40
C GLU A 173 0.60 -19.09 8.29
N ASP A 174 -0.22 -20.13 8.41
CA ASP A 174 0.18 -21.54 8.25
C ASP A 174 0.23 -22.03 6.79
N GLY A 175 0.04 -21.12 5.82
CA GLY A 175 0.09 -21.40 4.39
C GLY A 175 -1.20 -21.95 3.79
N ARG A 176 -2.26 -22.18 4.58
CA ARG A 176 -3.57 -22.59 4.07
C ARG A 176 -4.28 -21.47 3.34
N ASP A 177 -5.14 -21.82 2.39
CA ASP A 177 -5.98 -20.83 1.73
C ASP A 177 -7.07 -20.34 2.68
N ARG A 178 -7.28 -19.04 2.64
CA ARG A 178 -8.30 -18.36 3.43
C ARG A 178 -9.69 -18.59 2.83
N THR A 179 -10.67 -18.83 3.68
CA THR A 179 -12.06 -19.04 3.27
C THR A 179 -12.93 -17.81 3.44
N VAL A 180 -12.46 -16.82 4.22
CA VAL A 180 -13.15 -15.56 4.51
C VAL A 180 -12.16 -14.42 4.40
N LYS A 181 -12.53 -13.36 3.71
CA LYS A 181 -11.71 -12.14 3.60
C LYS A 181 -11.59 -11.47 4.96
N VAL A 182 -10.39 -11.31 5.48
CA VAL A 182 -10.10 -10.75 6.81
C VAL A 182 -8.88 -9.85 6.79
N GLY A 183 -8.64 -9.19 7.93
CA GLY A 183 -7.55 -8.24 8.10
C GLY A 183 -7.86 -6.91 7.41
N TYR A 184 -6.99 -5.92 7.58
CA TYR A 184 -7.22 -4.59 7.04
C TYR A 184 -7.09 -4.50 5.52
N GLN A 185 -6.46 -5.50 4.89
CA GLN A 185 -6.25 -5.57 3.44
C GLN A 185 -7.34 -6.36 2.70
N TYR A 186 -8.19 -7.13 3.39
CA TYR A 186 -9.36 -7.84 2.86
C TYR A 186 -9.11 -8.62 1.56
N ASP A 187 -7.95 -9.29 1.43
CA ASP A 187 -7.62 -10.14 0.27
C ASP A 187 -7.88 -9.44 -1.08
N TYR A 188 -7.55 -8.16 -1.20
CA TYR A 188 -8.00 -7.34 -2.32
C TYR A 188 -7.48 -7.78 -3.69
N ALA A 189 -6.38 -8.54 -3.77
CA ALA A 189 -5.93 -9.11 -5.05
C ALA A 189 -6.90 -10.19 -5.55
N VAL A 190 -7.54 -10.94 -4.62
CA VAL A 190 -8.64 -11.86 -4.97
C VAL A 190 -9.83 -11.07 -5.49
N GLN A 191 -10.18 -9.94 -4.86
CA GLN A 191 -11.27 -9.09 -5.30
C GLN A 191 -11.02 -8.48 -6.69
N VAL A 192 -9.77 -8.15 -7.05
CA VAL A 192 -9.41 -7.73 -8.42
C VAL A 192 -9.76 -8.82 -9.43
N ALA A 193 -9.43 -10.09 -9.13
CA ALA A 193 -9.80 -11.21 -10.00
C ALA A 193 -11.31 -11.42 -10.09
N GLU A 194 -12.04 -11.25 -8.99
CA GLU A 194 -13.51 -11.29 -8.95
C GLU A 194 -14.15 -10.18 -9.82
N HIS A 195 -13.46 -9.06 -10.06
CA HIS A 195 -13.88 -7.99 -10.96
C HIS A 195 -13.42 -8.20 -12.41
N GLY A 196 -12.94 -9.40 -12.78
CA GLY A 196 -12.60 -9.76 -14.16
C GLY A 196 -11.25 -9.26 -14.64
N MET A 197 -10.41 -8.71 -13.77
CA MET A 197 -9.05 -8.28 -14.08
C MET A 197 -8.03 -9.29 -13.54
N ALA A 198 -6.90 -9.48 -14.22
CA ALA A 198 -5.83 -10.30 -13.68
C ALA A 198 -5.08 -9.53 -12.57
N ALA A 199 -5.00 -10.10 -11.36
CA ALA A 199 -4.23 -9.51 -10.27
C ALA A 199 -2.79 -10.03 -10.30
N VAL A 200 -1.82 -9.12 -10.40
CA VAL A 200 -0.39 -9.41 -10.30
C VAL A 200 0.10 -8.90 -8.95
N ALA A 201 -0.06 -9.73 -7.93
CA ALA A 201 0.32 -9.40 -6.55
C ALA A 201 1.81 -9.66 -6.35
N ILE A 202 2.60 -8.65 -6.01
CA ILE A 202 4.04 -8.77 -5.82
C ILE A 202 4.43 -8.55 -4.36
N GLU A 203 5.45 -9.30 -3.90
CA GLU A 203 6.03 -9.13 -2.57
C GLU A 203 6.89 -7.87 -2.51
N PRO A 204 6.54 -6.85 -1.70
CA PRO A 204 7.38 -5.67 -1.56
C PRO A 204 8.71 -6.03 -0.88
N MET A 205 9.77 -5.34 -1.27
CA MET A 205 11.06 -5.46 -0.59
C MET A 205 10.90 -5.14 0.90
N ALA A 206 11.57 -5.92 1.74
CA ALA A 206 11.53 -5.87 3.20
C ALA A 206 10.25 -6.43 3.85
N PHE A 207 9.34 -7.06 3.07
CA PHE A 207 8.17 -7.78 3.58
C PHE A 207 8.24 -9.27 3.26
N GLY A 208 7.40 -10.06 3.92
CA GLY A 208 7.19 -11.47 3.65
C GLY A 208 8.48 -12.27 3.49
N CYS A 209 8.69 -12.86 2.33
CA CYS A 209 9.89 -13.63 2.00
C CYS A 209 11.10 -12.76 1.61
N ARG A 210 10.95 -11.44 1.42
CA ARG A 210 12.03 -10.52 1.02
C ARG A 210 12.61 -9.77 2.21
N ARG A 211 12.71 -10.42 3.37
CA ARG A 211 13.31 -9.93 4.61
C ARG A 211 14.68 -10.57 4.84
N ASP A 212 15.55 -9.90 5.57
CA ASP A 212 16.77 -10.51 6.10
C ASP A 212 16.44 -11.61 7.13
N ALA A 213 17.38 -12.53 7.34
CA ALA A 213 17.17 -13.69 8.21
C ALA A 213 16.88 -13.32 9.68
N VAL A 214 17.50 -12.24 10.18
CA VAL A 214 17.31 -11.77 11.57
C VAL A 214 15.90 -11.25 11.77
N THR A 215 15.37 -10.49 10.81
CA THR A 215 14.01 -9.98 10.85
C THR A 215 12.98 -11.11 10.62
N ALA A 216 13.26 -12.03 9.71
CA ALA A 216 12.37 -13.17 9.45
C ALA A 216 12.17 -14.04 10.70
N ALA A 217 13.21 -14.21 11.52
CA ALA A 217 13.14 -14.95 12.77
C ALA A 217 12.25 -14.31 13.86
N LYS A 218 11.87 -13.03 13.70
CA LYS A 218 10.99 -12.31 14.65
C LYS A 218 9.49 -12.61 14.45
N GLY A 219 9.13 -13.35 13.42
CA GLY A 219 7.74 -13.73 13.12
C GLY A 219 7.21 -13.16 11.80
N ALA A 220 6.00 -13.60 11.43
CA ALA A 220 5.44 -13.39 10.11
C ALA A 220 5.22 -11.92 9.75
N GLY A 221 4.73 -11.09 10.66
CA GLY A 221 4.44 -9.66 10.42
C GLY A 221 5.63 -8.72 10.61
N ALA A 222 6.83 -9.23 11.02
CA ALA A 222 7.98 -8.38 11.25
C ALA A 222 8.48 -7.76 9.94
N SER A 223 8.76 -6.45 9.94
CA SER A 223 9.24 -5.70 8.78
C SER A 223 10.76 -5.49 8.83
N ALA A 224 11.44 -5.72 7.72
CA ALA A 224 12.86 -5.41 7.52
C ALA A 224 13.10 -3.99 6.97
N CYS A 225 12.08 -3.13 6.99
CA CYS A 225 12.21 -1.77 6.43
C CYS A 225 13.33 -0.96 7.09
N GLN A 226 13.47 -1.03 8.43
CA GLN A 226 14.48 -0.25 9.13
C GLN A 226 15.91 -0.55 8.65
N PRO A 227 16.40 -1.80 8.63
CA PRO A 227 17.76 -2.09 8.15
C PRO A 227 17.89 -1.86 6.63
N ALA A 228 16.89 -2.21 5.84
CA ALA A 228 16.97 -2.10 4.39
C ALA A 228 16.88 -0.65 3.90
N ALA A 229 15.90 0.14 4.40
CA ALA A 229 15.75 1.54 4.02
C ALA A 229 16.89 2.40 4.57
N GLY A 230 17.35 2.15 5.83
CA GLY A 230 18.49 2.85 6.40
C GLY A 230 19.76 2.65 5.56
N SER A 231 20.03 1.41 5.12
CA SER A 231 21.15 1.12 4.23
C SER A 231 21.01 1.78 2.85
N ALA A 232 19.79 1.81 2.30
CA ALA A 232 19.53 2.49 1.03
C ALA A 232 19.81 3.99 1.13
N LEU A 233 19.38 4.65 2.21
CA LEU A 233 19.65 6.08 2.44
C LEU A 233 21.14 6.41 2.48
N LEU A 234 21.97 5.54 3.10
CA LEU A 234 23.43 5.70 3.11
C LEU A 234 24.05 5.62 1.70
N LEU A 235 23.38 4.96 0.77
CA LEU A 235 23.80 4.84 -0.64
C LEU A 235 23.13 5.90 -1.54
N GLY A 236 22.43 6.89 -0.96
CA GLY A 236 21.70 7.89 -1.74
C GLY A 236 20.48 7.31 -2.49
N GLN A 237 19.92 6.22 -1.99
CA GLN A 237 18.75 5.55 -2.57
C GLN A 237 17.60 5.51 -1.55
N THR A 238 16.40 5.20 -2.02
CA THR A 238 15.21 5.09 -1.15
C THR A 238 14.51 3.74 -1.34
N MET A 239 13.82 3.27 -0.30
CA MET A 239 12.99 2.08 -0.39
C MET A 239 11.84 2.29 -1.41
N ILE A 240 11.27 3.49 -1.48
CA ILE A 240 10.25 3.82 -2.48
C ILE A 240 10.83 3.67 -3.89
N GLY A 241 12.03 4.17 -4.16
CA GLY A 241 12.71 4.02 -5.44
C GLY A 241 12.92 2.55 -5.82
N TRP A 242 13.34 1.73 -4.85
CA TRP A 242 13.54 0.30 -5.10
C TRP A 242 12.24 -0.43 -5.41
N ARG A 243 11.17 -0.18 -4.65
CA ARG A 243 9.85 -0.79 -4.88
C ARG A 243 9.19 -0.28 -6.16
N THR A 244 9.34 1.00 -6.50
CA THR A 244 8.89 1.57 -7.79
C THR A 244 9.59 0.89 -8.96
N TYR A 245 10.88 0.59 -8.83
CA TYR A 245 11.60 -0.16 -9.85
C TYR A 245 11.10 -1.60 -9.98
N ASP A 246 10.77 -2.27 -8.88
CA ASP A 246 10.15 -3.60 -8.93
C ASP A 246 8.80 -3.57 -9.66
N VAL A 247 7.98 -2.53 -9.45
CA VAL A 247 6.73 -2.33 -10.22
C VAL A 247 7.02 -2.18 -11.72
N ARG A 248 8.02 -1.36 -12.09
CA ARG A 248 8.46 -1.22 -13.49
C ARG A 248 8.87 -2.55 -14.11
N ARG A 249 9.63 -3.36 -13.36
CA ARG A 249 10.05 -4.71 -13.81
C ARG A 249 8.89 -5.69 -13.88
N THR A 250 7.89 -5.52 -13.02
CA THR A 250 6.64 -6.31 -13.08
C THR A 250 5.87 -6.01 -14.37
N ILE A 251 5.85 -4.77 -14.84
CA ILE A 251 5.25 -4.43 -16.14
C ILE A 251 6.02 -5.10 -17.29
N ASP A 252 7.34 -5.15 -17.20
CA ASP A 252 8.16 -5.87 -18.19
C ASP A 252 7.85 -7.38 -18.18
N TRP A 253 7.62 -7.96 -16.99
CA TRP A 253 7.18 -9.35 -16.84
C TRP A 253 5.78 -9.58 -17.43
N ILE A 254 4.82 -8.67 -17.15
CA ILE A 254 3.46 -8.72 -17.73
C ILE A 254 3.55 -8.76 -19.27
N ALA A 255 4.44 -7.99 -19.87
CA ALA A 255 4.62 -7.94 -21.33
C ALA A 255 5.13 -9.27 -21.92
N THR A 256 5.66 -10.18 -21.11
CA THR A 256 6.06 -11.53 -21.58
C THR A 256 4.91 -12.54 -21.58
N ARG A 257 3.75 -12.19 -20.98
CA ARG A 257 2.63 -13.08 -20.74
C ARG A 257 1.52 -12.89 -21.78
N LYS A 258 1.23 -13.93 -22.55
CA LYS A 258 0.23 -13.87 -23.64
C LYS A 258 -1.21 -13.70 -23.15
N GLU A 259 -1.50 -14.17 -21.96
CA GLU A 259 -2.80 -14.06 -21.30
C GLU A 259 -3.07 -12.69 -20.69
N LEU A 260 -2.07 -11.79 -20.65
CA LEU A 260 -2.17 -10.44 -20.08
C LEU A 260 -2.03 -9.37 -21.17
N ASP A 261 -2.79 -8.28 -21.08
CA ASP A 261 -2.64 -7.13 -21.96
C ASP A 261 -1.74 -6.05 -21.33
N ALA A 262 -0.49 -6.01 -21.76
CA ALA A 262 0.50 -5.02 -21.30
C ALA A 262 0.14 -3.55 -21.63
N ARG A 263 -0.88 -3.30 -22.45
CA ARG A 263 -1.40 -1.95 -22.74
C ARG A 263 -2.47 -1.52 -21.76
N ARG A 264 -3.02 -2.45 -20.96
CA ARG A 264 -4.09 -2.24 -19.97
C ARG A 264 -3.59 -2.62 -18.58
N VAL A 265 -2.53 -1.93 -18.13
CA VAL A 265 -1.92 -2.17 -16.80
C VAL A 265 -2.44 -1.14 -15.81
N GLY A 266 -3.04 -1.62 -14.72
CA GLY A 266 -3.36 -0.85 -13.53
C GLY A 266 -2.32 -1.08 -12.42
N CYS A 267 -2.31 -0.19 -11.43
CA CYS A 267 -1.52 -0.36 -10.21
C CYS A 267 -2.37 0.06 -9.00
N MET A 268 -2.38 -0.77 -7.97
CA MET A 268 -3.08 -0.46 -6.74
C MET A 268 -2.35 -0.96 -5.50
N GLY A 269 -2.63 -0.35 -4.37
CA GLY A 269 -2.11 -0.77 -3.09
C GLY A 269 -2.73 0.00 -1.94
N ILE A 270 -2.55 -0.54 -0.73
CA ILE A 270 -3.01 0.08 0.51
C ILE A 270 -1.83 0.50 1.37
N SER A 271 -1.96 1.62 2.12
CA SER A 271 -0.92 2.05 3.08
C SER A 271 0.45 2.24 2.41
N GLY A 272 1.50 1.58 2.88
CA GLY A 272 2.81 1.58 2.21
C GLY A 272 2.75 1.10 0.75
N GLY A 273 1.86 0.14 0.42
CA GLY A 273 1.60 -0.27 -0.96
C GLY A 273 0.95 0.83 -1.79
N GLY A 274 0.05 1.62 -1.17
CA GLY A 274 -0.55 2.81 -1.79
C GLY A 274 0.47 3.92 -2.03
N THR A 275 1.42 4.13 -1.11
CA THR A 275 2.55 5.04 -1.32
C THR A 275 3.37 4.62 -2.56
N VAL A 276 3.72 3.33 -2.66
CA VAL A 276 4.44 2.82 -3.86
C VAL A 276 3.60 3.02 -5.11
N THR A 277 2.28 2.80 -5.05
CA THR A 277 1.36 3.02 -6.17
C THR A 277 1.38 4.47 -6.66
N LEU A 278 1.37 5.46 -5.74
CA LEU A 278 1.45 6.89 -6.10
C LEU A 278 2.74 7.20 -6.85
N PHE A 279 3.89 6.80 -6.31
CA PHE A 279 5.19 7.06 -6.94
C PHE A 279 5.38 6.28 -8.24
N ALA A 280 4.98 5.01 -8.28
CA ALA A 280 5.06 4.19 -9.49
C ALA A 280 4.20 4.77 -10.62
N ALA A 281 2.93 5.11 -10.34
CA ALA A 281 2.05 5.70 -11.32
C ALA A 281 2.51 7.10 -11.77
N ALA A 282 3.11 7.90 -10.87
CA ALA A 282 3.69 9.20 -11.21
C ALA A 282 4.85 9.09 -12.22
N LEU A 283 5.68 8.04 -12.11
CA LEU A 283 6.92 7.90 -12.85
C LEU A 283 6.85 6.93 -14.04
N GLU A 284 5.89 5.99 -14.04
CA GLU A 284 5.78 4.94 -15.06
C GLU A 284 4.51 5.15 -15.92
N PRO A 285 4.64 5.69 -17.14
CA PRO A 285 3.48 6.02 -17.98
C PRO A 285 2.72 4.80 -18.51
N ARG A 286 3.31 3.60 -18.47
CA ARG A 286 2.63 2.36 -18.87
C ARG A 286 1.53 1.95 -17.88
N ILE A 287 1.53 2.48 -16.64
CA ILE A 287 0.40 2.35 -15.71
C ILE A 287 -0.74 3.23 -16.22
N ARG A 288 -1.83 2.61 -16.69
CA ARG A 288 -2.95 3.29 -17.33
C ARG A 288 -4.00 3.80 -16.34
N ALA A 289 -4.12 3.15 -15.18
CA ALA A 289 -4.99 3.58 -14.09
C ALA A 289 -4.33 3.26 -12.74
N ALA A 290 -4.56 4.10 -11.73
CA ALA A 290 -3.99 3.90 -10.40
C ALA A 290 -5.05 4.02 -9.32
N PHE A 291 -4.94 3.17 -8.27
CA PHE A 291 -5.84 3.19 -7.12
C PHE A 291 -5.02 3.13 -5.82
N ALA A 292 -5.03 4.22 -5.06
CA ALA A 292 -4.32 4.35 -3.80
C ALA A 292 -5.31 4.28 -2.62
N SER A 293 -5.24 3.20 -1.84
CA SER A 293 -6.07 2.99 -0.65
C SER A 293 -5.32 3.45 0.60
N CYS A 294 -5.98 4.23 1.46
CA CYS A 294 -5.48 4.69 2.76
C CYS A 294 -4.00 5.16 2.71
N SER A 295 -3.67 6.03 1.75
CA SER A 295 -2.29 6.50 1.55
C SER A 295 -2.19 7.93 1.00
N LEU A 296 -3.20 8.45 0.28
CA LEU A 296 -3.19 9.84 -0.16
C LEU A 296 -3.46 10.77 1.03
N ASN A 297 -2.46 11.58 1.37
CA ASN A 297 -2.49 12.51 2.51
C ASN A 297 -1.50 13.65 2.26
N THR A 298 -1.05 14.32 3.31
CA THR A 298 0.15 15.16 3.27
C THR A 298 1.29 14.46 4.01
N PHE A 299 2.54 14.70 3.60
CA PHE A 299 3.71 14.27 4.38
C PHE A 299 3.67 14.87 5.78
N ARG A 300 3.20 16.13 5.92
CA ARG A 300 3.12 16.83 7.20
C ARG A 300 2.20 16.13 8.20
N GLU A 301 0.98 15.78 7.80
CA GLU A 301 -0.04 15.27 8.72
C GLU A 301 0.00 13.75 8.90
N SER A 302 0.69 13.04 8.01
CA SER A 302 0.91 11.61 8.12
C SER A 302 2.37 11.28 8.46
N ILE A 303 3.26 11.27 7.48
CA ILE A 303 4.64 10.75 7.63
C ILE A 303 5.44 11.46 8.71
N MET A 304 5.26 12.77 8.89
CA MET A 304 5.95 13.57 9.91
C MET A 304 5.24 13.61 11.26
N SER A 305 3.99 13.19 11.35
CA SER A 305 3.17 13.41 12.55
C SER A 305 2.98 12.15 13.39
N VAL A 306 3.26 10.98 12.84
CA VAL A 306 3.21 9.69 13.54
C VAL A 306 4.56 9.00 13.43
N SER A 307 4.80 7.96 14.26
CA SER A 307 5.97 7.09 14.10
C SER A 307 5.78 6.21 12.85
N HIS A 308 5.98 6.82 11.70
CA HIS A 308 5.78 6.16 10.41
C HIS A 308 6.98 5.29 10.03
N CYS A 309 6.74 4.24 9.23
CA CYS A 309 7.82 3.39 8.77
C CYS A 309 8.78 4.15 7.84
N ILE A 310 10.09 3.95 8.06
CA ILE A 310 11.18 4.61 7.32
C ILE A 310 11.11 4.40 5.81
N ASP A 311 10.44 3.35 5.34
CA ASP A 311 10.28 3.05 3.93
C ASP A 311 9.40 4.06 3.15
N ASN A 312 8.69 4.95 3.87
CA ASN A 312 7.88 6.01 3.27
C ASN A 312 8.62 7.37 3.18
N TYR A 313 9.87 7.43 3.62
CA TYR A 313 10.65 8.67 3.60
C TYR A 313 11.43 8.82 2.29
N VAL A 314 11.31 9.99 1.67
CA VAL A 314 12.11 10.44 0.54
C VAL A 314 12.88 11.69 0.96
N PRO A 315 14.20 11.62 1.17
CA PRO A 315 14.99 12.73 1.67
C PRO A 315 14.85 13.98 0.80
N GLY A 316 14.55 15.10 1.42
CA GLY A 316 14.48 16.40 0.77
C GLY A 316 13.25 16.66 -0.10
N ILE A 317 12.27 15.75 -0.18
CA ILE A 317 11.08 15.91 -1.02
C ILE A 317 10.29 17.18 -0.70
N LEU A 318 10.18 17.54 0.59
CA LEU A 318 9.44 18.72 1.05
C LEU A 318 10.11 20.07 0.70
N ASN A 319 11.31 20.07 0.15
CA ASN A 319 11.88 21.26 -0.49
C ASN A 319 11.27 21.51 -1.87
N TRP A 320 10.53 20.55 -2.43
CA TRP A 320 10.06 20.55 -3.81
C TRP A 320 8.57 20.38 -3.95
N ALA A 321 8.00 19.36 -3.30
CA ALA A 321 6.63 18.94 -3.51
C ALA A 321 6.05 18.27 -2.27
N GLU A 322 4.73 18.29 -2.16
CA GLU A 322 3.94 17.50 -1.22
C GLU A 322 3.38 16.23 -1.90
N MET A 323 2.76 15.34 -1.11
CA MET A 323 2.24 14.07 -1.59
C MET A 323 1.17 14.25 -2.69
N TYR A 324 0.32 15.27 -2.56
CA TYR A 324 -0.69 15.60 -3.59
C TYR A 324 -0.07 16.06 -4.92
N ASP A 325 1.11 16.67 -4.91
CA ASP A 325 1.83 17.01 -6.14
C ASP A 325 2.35 15.75 -6.84
N VAL A 326 2.85 14.77 -6.08
CA VAL A 326 3.24 13.47 -6.62
C VAL A 326 2.03 12.77 -7.25
N ALA A 327 0.88 12.75 -6.57
CA ALA A 327 -0.36 12.20 -7.13
C ALA A 327 -0.84 12.97 -8.37
N GLY A 328 -0.65 14.29 -8.41
CA GLY A 328 -0.95 15.15 -9.56
C GLY A 328 -0.18 14.78 -10.82
N LEU A 329 1.00 14.16 -10.69
CA LEU A 329 1.78 13.66 -11.84
C LEU A 329 1.08 12.53 -12.59
N ILE A 330 0.07 11.89 -12.00
CA ILE A 330 -0.70 10.81 -12.65
C ILE A 330 -1.62 11.38 -13.73
N ALA A 331 -2.09 12.62 -13.54
CA ALA A 331 -2.99 13.26 -14.51
C ALA A 331 -2.41 13.27 -15.95
N PRO A 332 -3.25 13.12 -16.99
CA PRO A 332 -4.70 12.96 -16.95
C PRO A 332 -5.15 11.49 -16.87
N ARG A 333 -4.28 10.54 -16.54
CA ARG A 333 -4.62 9.11 -16.43
C ARG A 333 -5.57 8.88 -15.23
N PRO A 334 -6.52 7.92 -15.32
CA PRO A 334 -7.43 7.60 -14.24
C PRO A 334 -6.72 7.36 -12.89
N PHE A 335 -7.21 8.05 -11.86
CA PHE A 335 -6.71 7.93 -10.50
C PHE A 335 -7.86 7.87 -9.50
N PHE A 336 -7.82 6.91 -8.61
CA PHE A 336 -8.77 6.77 -7.52
C PHE A 336 -8.06 6.74 -6.16
N ALA A 337 -8.61 7.42 -5.17
CA ALA A 337 -8.16 7.37 -3.79
C ALA A 337 -9.31 6.94 -2.88
N GLU A 338 -9.05 6.08 -1.90
CA GLU A 338 -10.00 5.82 -0.82
C GLU A 338 -9.35 6.03 0.54
N SER A 339 -10.16 6.42 1.53
CA SER A 339 -9.67 6.73 2.87
C SER A 339 -10.72 6.39 3.94
N GLY A 340 -10.30 5.72 5.01
CA GLY A 340 -11.11 5.51 6.20
C GLY A 340 -11.28 6.82 6.99
N GLU A 341 -12.50 7.13 7.42
CA GLU A 341 -12.77 8.38 8.15
C GLU A 341 -12.16 8.42 9.55
N ARG A 342 -11.88 7.22 10.13
CA ARG A 342 -11.24 7.05 11.42
C ARG A 342 -9.80 6.54 11.31
N ASP A 343 -9.15 6.74 10.16
CA ASP A 343 -7.77 6.32 9.96
C ASP A 343 -6.81 7.15 10.86
N PRO A 344 -6.11 6.51 11.83
CA PRO A 344 -5.21 7.23 12.72
C PRO A 344 -3.85 7.53 12.09
N ILE A 345 -3.54 6.93 10.93
CA ILE A 345 -2.24 7.04 10.27
C ILE A 345 -2.31 8.07 9.13
N PHE A 346 -3.43 8.11 8.42
CA PHE A 346 -3.69 9.02 7.31
C PHE A 346 -4.94 9.86 7.60
N PRO A 347 -4.84 10.93 8.42
CA PRO A 347 -5.98 11.73 8.88
C PRO A 347 -6.87 12.22 7.75
N ILE A 348 -8.18 11.99 7.88
CA ILE A 348 -9.15 12.21 6.80
C ILE A 348 -9.21 13.65 6.30
N ALA A 349 -9.01 14.63 7.18
CA ALA A 349 -9.02 16.06 6.78
C ALA A 349 -7.90 16.36 5.76
N ALA A 350 -6.69 15.83 6.01
CA ALA A 350 -5.56 16.00 5.10
C ALA A 350 -5.72 15.16 3.82
N SER A 351 -6.38 13.98 3.88
CA SER A 351 -6.72 13.20 2.69
C SER A 351 -7.68 13.95 1.77
N ARG A 352 -8.70 14.59 2.33
CA ARG A 352 -9.66 15.42 1.57
C ARG A 352 -9.00 16.66 0.96
N ASP A 353 -8.16 17.37 1.71
CA ASP A 353 -7.40 18.54 1.17
C ASP A 353 -6.46 18.10 0.05
N SER A 354 -5.72 17.01 0.25
CA SER A 354 -4.82 16.45 -0.77
C SER A 354 -5.57 16.09 -2.04
N PHE A 355 -6.72 15.41 -1.93
CA PHE A 355 -7.52 15.06 -3.09
C PHE A 355 -8.07 16.31 -3.81
N ALA A 356 -8.52 17.32 -3.09
CA ALA A 356 -8.97 18.58 -3.69
C ALA A 356 -7.85 19.26 -4.51
N ARG A 357 -6.59 19.18 -4.06
CA ARG A 357 -5.43 19.68 -4.82
C ARG A 357 -5.13 18.82 -6.05
N VAL A 358 -5.21 17.50 -5.94
CA VAL A 358 -5.10 16.60 -7.10
C VAL A 358 -6.19 16.91 -8.12
N LYS A 359 -7.43 17.11 -7.69
CA LYS A 359 -8.57 17.45 -8.58
C LYS A 359 -8.31 18.69 -9.42
N ARG A 360 -7.70 19.75 -8.84
CA ARG A 360 -7.30 20.96 -9.58
C ARG A 360 -6.32 20.66 -10.73
N VAL A 361 -5.37 19.75 -10.50
CA VAL A 361 -4.46 19.32 -11.59
C VAL A 361 -5.26 18.70 -12.72
N TYR A 362 -6.17 17.77 -12.40
CA TYR A 362 -7.01 17.12 -13.41
C TYR A 362 -7.94 18.09 -14.14
N GLU A 363 -8.47 19.10 -13.46
CA GLU A 363 -9.30 20.14 -14.07
C GLU A 363 -8.52 20.95 -15.12
N VAL A 364 -7.25 21.31 -14.85
CA VAL A 364 -6.38 21.99 -15.83
C VAL A 364 -6.14 21.12 -17.07
N PHE A 365 -6.12 19.80 -16.92
CA PHE A 365 -6.05 18.85 -18.05
C PHE A 365 -7.38 18.63 -18.77
N GLY A 366 -8.50 19.18 -18.26
CA GLY A 366 -9.85 18.87 -18.76
C GLY A 366 -10.28 17.42 -18.51
N ALA A 367 -9.71 16.81 -17.47
CA ALA A 367 -9.87 15.38 -17.13
C ALA A 367 -10.42 15.18 -15.71
N GLY A 368 -11.21 16.13 -15.21
CA GLY A 368 -11.74 16.12 -13.86
C GLY A 368 -12.44 14.80 -13.48
N ASP A 369 -13.18 14.19 -14.39
CA ASP A 369 -13.93 12.95 -14.16
C ASP A 369 -13.02 11.70 -14.06
N LEU A 370 -11.75 11.83 -14.41
CA LEU A 370 -10.75 10.76 -14.29
C LEU A 370 -10.05 10.73 -12.93
N ALA A 371 -10.41 11.64 -12.00
CA ALA A 371 -9.98 11.60 -10.60
C ALA A 371 -11.21 11.36 -9.70
N GLY A 372 -11.21 10.24 -8.96
CA GLY A 372 -12.26 9.87 -8.02
C GLY A 372 -11.75 9.69 -6.59
N GLN A 373 -12.62 9.92 -5.61
CA GLN A 373 -12.35 9.65 -4.20
C GLN A 373 -13.55 9.00 -3.52
N GLU A 374 -13.26 8.07 -2.61
CA GLU A 374 -14.21 7.52 -1.64
C GLU A 374 -13.70 7.79 -0.22
N THR A 375 -14.59 8.22 0.69
CA THR A 375 -14.36 8.15 2.13
C THR A 375 -15.42 7.28 2.76
N PHE A 376 -15.03 6.44 3.72
CA PHE A 376 -15.94 5.46 4.32
C PHE A 376 -15.70 5.34 5.83
N ASP A 377 -16.76 5.00 6.58
CA ASP A 377 -16.73 4.91 8.04
C ASP A 377 -15.98 3.67 8.52
N ALA A 378 -14.66 3.74 8.50
CA ALA A 378 -13.77 2.68 9.00
C ALA A 378 -12.43 3.25 9.49
N PRO A 379 -11.66 2.47 10.26
CA PRO A 379 -10.25 2.78 10.53
C PRO A 379 -9.39 2.53 9.28
N HIS A 380 -8.08 2.41 9.44
CA HIS A 380 -7.13 2.07 8.38
C HIS A 380 -7.43 0.70 7.77
N SER A 381 -8.21 0.65 6.69
CA SER A 381 -8.63 -0.59 6.05
C SER A 381 -9.04 -0.38 4.59
N PHE A 382 -9.02 -1.46 3.82
CA PHE A 382 -9.44 -1.48 2.41
C PHE A 382 -10.97 -1.54 2.30
N SER A 383 -11.55 -0.76 1.40
CA SER A 383 -12.96 -0.83 0.99
C SER A 383 -13.12 -1.49 -0.39
N GLY A 384 -12.51 -0.90 -1.40
CA GLY A 384 -12.61 -1.32 -2.80
C GLY A 384 -13.97 -1.09 -3.45
N LYS A 385 -14.98 -0.64 -2.69
CA LYS A 385 -16.37 -0.54 -3.13
C LYS A 385 -16.55 0.28 -4.40
N LEU A 386 -15.91 1.43 -4.48
CA LEU A 386 -15.94 2.29 -5.66
C LEU A 386 -14.64 2.19 -6.48
N GLY A 387 -13.51 1.93 -5.84
CA GLY A 387 -12.20 1.89 -6.48
C GLY A 387 -12.02 0.72 -7.45
N LEU A 388 -12.49 -0.50 -7.11
CA LEU A 388 -12.38 -1.66 -8.01
C LEU A 388 -13.26 -1.51 -9.27
N PRO A 389 -14.53 -1.11 -9.18
CA PRO A 389 -15.34 -0.79 -10.38
C PRO A 389 -14.73 0.35 -11.21
N PHE A 390 -14.10 1.36 -10.57
CA PHE A 390 -13.42 2.42 -11.28
C PHE A 390 -12.23 1.88 -12.10
N LEU A 391 -11.36 1.05 -11.50
CA LEU A 391 -10.26 0.41 -12.22
C LEU A 391 -10.77 -0.45 -13.39
N ALA A 392 -11.77 -1.31 -13.15
CA ALA A 392 -12.34 -2.18 -14.17
C ALA A 392 -12.85 -1.37 -15.38
N ARG A 393 -13.55 -0.26 -15.14
CA ARG A 393 -14.07 0.63 -16.20
C ARG A 393 -12.95 1.25 -17.05
N HIS A 394 -11.83 1.61 -16.43
CA HIS A 394 -10.75 2.34 -17.10
C HIS A 394 -9.66 1.43 -17.68
N LEU A 395 -9.75 0.14 -17.40
CA LEU A 395 -8.87 -0.89 -17.97
C LEU A 395 -9.59 -1.84 -18.94
N SER A 396 -10.93 -1.69 -19.08
CA SER A 396 -11.72 -2.46 -20.03
C SER A 396 -11.39 -2.14 -21.51
#